data_699eb56e34f787dd6221f739de7d8597
#
_entry.id   699eb56e34f787dd6221f739de7d8597
#
_cell.length_a   1.000
_cell.length_b   1.000
_cell.length_c   1.000
_cell.angle_alpha   90.00
_cell.angle_beta   90.00
_cell.angle_gamma   90.00
#
_symmetry.space_group_name_H-M   'P 1'
#
loop_
_entity.id
_entity.type
_entity.pdbx_description
1 polymer ?
#
loop_
_entity_poly.entity_id
_entity_poly.type
_entity_poly.pdbx_seq_one_letter_code
_entity_poly.pdbx_strand_id
1 'polypeptide(L)'
;VILRFDGIDTIADIYLNGCCLGKVDNMHRIWEFPVGELLENGKNTLRVIIRSPLKFMAEAFKKYKNRGNEDTIEGFMHLRKAHYMCGWDWGACLPDGGIFRPVTLLGIETARLDSVYIRQVHEDGKVLLVPEVDVETGDEEESEADGYEGAQALEYQVTVTAPNGTKTIWDDCPDEMEIENPQLWWPNGLGEQPLYQVQVELKTGDKIVDT
;
A
#
# COMPACT_ATOMS: atom_id res chain seq x y z
N VAL A 1 -10.66 -12.60 5.63
CA VAL A 1 -9.63 -12.10 6.58
C VAL A 1 -8.26 -12.16 5.92
N ILE A 2 -7.50 -11.06 5.98
CA ILE A 2 -6.19 -10.90 5.36
C ILE A 2 -5.12 -10.71 6.44
N LEU A 3 -4.01 -11.44 6.33
CA LEU A 3 -2.80 -11.20 7.09
C LEU A 3 -1.91 -10.25 6.28
N ARG A 4 -1.69 -9.03 6.79
CA ARG A 4 -0.95 -7.97 6.12
C ARG A 4 0.36 -7.68 6.83
N PHE A 5 1.43 -7.58 6.04
CA PHE A 5 2.74 -7.12 6.47
C PHE A 5 3.06 -5.80 5.77
N ASP A 6 3.15 -4.72 6.50
CA ASP A 6 3.49 -3.40 5.94
C ASP A 6 4.97 -3.26 5.60
N GLY A 7 5.81 -4.16 6.10
CA GLY A 7 7.23 -4.20 5.75
C GLY A 7 7.99 -5.38 6.34
N ILE A 8 8.55 -6.19 5.46
CA ILE A 8 9.48 -7.27 5.78
C ILE A 8 10.78 -7.03 5.01
N ASP A 9 11.90 -7.03 5.71
CA ASP A 9 13.22 -6.90 5.14
C ASP A 9 13.97 -8.24 5.22
N THR A 10 14.14 -8.93 4.16
CA THR A 10 13.70 -8.74 2.75
C THR A 10 13.16 -10.05 2.22
N ILE A 11 13.94 -11.14 2.39
CA ILE A 11 13.58 -12.47 1.90
C ILE A 11 13.04 -13.28 3.06
N ALA A 12 11.79 -13.71 2.97
CA ALA A 12 11.21 -14.55 4.01
C ALA A 12 10.22 -15.58 3.45
N ASP A 13 10.06 -16.67 4.19
CA ASP A 13 8.97 -17.64 4.01
C ASP A 13 7.97 -17.45 5.15
N ILE A 14 6.69 -17.31 4.82
CA ILE A 14 5.59 -17.00 5.75
C ILE A 14 4.73 -18.25 5.94
N TYR A 15 4.44 -18.58 7.19
CA TYR A 15 3.59 -19.73 7.55
C TYR A 15 2.56 -19.33 8.61
N LEU A 16 1.34 -19.81 8.48
CA LEU A 16 0.31 -19.73 9.49
C LEU A 16 -0.20 -21.15 9.82
N ASN A 17 -0.22 -21.52 11.10
CA ASN A 17 -0.65 -22.84 11.59
C ASN A 17 0.01 -24.01 10.84
N GLY A 18 1.25 -23.83 10.42
CA GLY A 18 2.02 -24.84 9.67
C GLY A 18 1.84 -24.77 8.14
N CYS A 19 0.82 -24.10 7.63
CA CYS A 19 0.61 -23.89 6.19
C CYS A 19 1.51 -22.78 5.67
N CYS A 20 2.15 -23.01 4.52
CA CYS A 20 2.96 -21.99 3.84
C CYS A 20 2.03 -21.04 3.09
N LEU A 21 2.03 -19.76 3.49
CA LEU A 21 1.27 -18.72 2.80
C LEU A 21 1.98 -18.21 1.55
N GLY A 22 3.32 -18.12 1.61
CA GLY A 22 4.10 -17.64 0.48
C GLY A 22 5.52 -17.25 0.84
N LYS A 23 6.21 -16.69 -0.17
CA LYS A 23 7.57 -16.15 -0.06
C LYS A 23 7.57 -14.68 -0.45
N VAL A 24 8.35 -13.90 0.26
CA VAL A 24 8.54 -12.47 0.02
C VAL A 24 10.00 -12.18 -0.26
N ASP A 25 10.28 -11.16 -1.08
CA ASP A 25 11.62 -10.84 -1.57
C ASP A 25 11.86 -9.34 -1.81
N ASN A 26 10.95 -8.50 -1.30
CA ASN A 26 10.99 -7.05 -1.55
C ASN A 26 10.56 -6.28 -0.30
N MET A 27 11.47 -5.48 0.28
CA MET A 27 11.18 -4.70 1.47
C MET A 27 10.32 -3.45 1.24
N HIS A 28 10.12 -3.06 -0.02
CA HIS A 28 9.38 -1.86 -0.40
C HIS A 28 7.91 -2.14 -0.73
N ARG A 29 7.47 -3.40 -0.58
CA ARG A 29 6.10 -3.83 -0.81
C ARG A 29 5.38 -4.13 0.48
N ILE A 30 4.09 -3.85 0.49
CA ILE A 30 3.13 -4.45 1.40
C ILE A 30 2.84 -5.87 0.88
N TRP A 31 2.74 -6.82 1.79
CA TRP A 31 2.44 -8.21 1.49
C TRP A 31 1.17 -8.63 2.21
N GLU A 32 0.21 -9.12 1.45
CA GLU A 32 -1.09 -9.57 1.94
C GLU A 32 -1.34 -11.03 1.58
N PHE A 33 -1.91 -11.77 2.53
CA PHE A 33 -2.21 -13.17 2.39
C PHE A 33 -3.63 -13.44 2.88
N PRO A 34 -4.54 -14.01 2.06
CA PRO A 34 -5.83 -14.46 2.52
C PRO A 34 -5.65 -15.61 3.51
N VAL A 35 -6.21 -15.48 4.71
CA VAL A 35 -5.99 -16.44 5.80
C VAL A 35 -7.29 -16.87 6.50
N GLY A 36 -8.45 -16.42 6.04
CA GLY A 36 -9.73 -16.71 6.69
C GLY A 36 -9.95 -18.19 6.98
N GLU A 37 -9.68 -19.05 6.01
CA GLU A 37 -9.84 -20.50 6.14
C GLU A 37 -8.77 -21.20 6.99
N LEU A 38 -7.63 -20.52 7.23
CA LEU A 38 -6.51 -21.08 8.00
C LEU A 38 -6.53 -20.68 9.47
N LEU A 39 -7.39 -19.74 9.84
CA LEU A 39 -7.51 -19.29 11.23
C LEU A 39 -8.33 -20.27 12.05
N GLU A 40 -7.79 -20.57 13.23
CA GLU A 40 -8.44 -21.43 14.22
C GLU A 40 -9.00 -20.59 15.38
N ASN A 41 -10.06 -21.11 16.03
CA ASN A 41 -10.54 -20.50 17.25
C ASN A 41 -9.50 -20.64 18.37
N GLY A 42 -9.09 -19.51 18.96
CA GLY A 42 -8.12 -19.47 20.04
C GLY A 42 -6.71 -19.14 19.55
N LYS A 43 -5.74 -20.05 19.78
CA LYS A 43 -4.33 -19.76 19.53
C LYS A 43 -3.93 -20.11 18.11
N ASN A 44 -3.46 -19.09 17.37
CA ASN A 44 -2.83 -19.26 16.05
C ASN A 44 -1.32 -19.04 16.15
N THR A 45 -0.57 -19.72 15.29
CA THR A 45 0.89 -19.64 15.27
C THR A 45 1.37 -19.08 13.91
N LEU A 46 1.84 -17.85 13.93
CA LEU A 46 2.53 -17.23 12.81
C LEU A 46 4.03 -17.53 12.91
N ARG A 47 4.63 -18.08 11.83
CA ARG A 47 6.06 -18.31 11.72
C ARG A 47 6.62 -17.63 10.47
N VAL A 48 7.59 -16.74 10.68
CA VAL A 48 8.29 -16.03 9.62
C VAL A 48 9.75 -16.46 9.64
N ILE A 49 10.25 -17.01 8.53
CA ILE A 49 11.63 -17.45 8.38
C ILE A 49 12.36 -16.46 7.49
N ILE A 50 13.11 -15.54 8.10
CA ILE A 50 13.90 -14.55 7.36
C ILE A 50 15.21 -15.19 6.90
N ARG A 51 15.48 -15.05 5.60
CA ARG A 51 16.68 -15.61 4.94
C ARG A 51 17.79 -14.58 4.92
N SER A 52 19.03 -15.08 4.91
CA SER A 52 20.21 -14.21 4.85
C SER A 52 20.29 -13.45 3.53
N PRO A 53 20.27 -12.11 3.53
CA PRO A 53 20.46 -11.30 2.33
C PRO A 53 21.86 -11.50 1.73
N LEU A 54 22.90 -11.65 2.56
CA LEU A 54 24.28 -11.89 2.11
C LEU A 54 24.44 -13.16 1.30
N LYS A 55 23.81 -14.27 1.75
CA LYS A 55 23.87 -15.54 1.01
C LYS A 55 23.17 -15.41 -0.34
N PHE A 56 22.01 -14.78 -0.35
CA PHE A 56 21.25 -14.55 -1.60
C PHE A 56 22.07 -13.70 -2.59
N MET A 57 22.59 -12.56 -2.14
CA MET A 57 23.40 -11.66 -2.98
C MET A 57 24.60 -12.36 -3.58
N ALA A 58 25.35 -13.14 -2.75
CA ALA A 58 26.52 -13.87 -3.20
C ALA A 58 26.18 -14.97 -4.24
N GLU A 59 25.06 -15.68 -4.06
CA GLU A 59 24.61 -16.70 -5.01
C GLU A 59 24.11 -16.08 -6.31
N ALA A 60 23.36 -15.00 -6.23
CA ALA A 60 22.86 -14.27 -7.39
C ALA A 60 24.00 -13.67 -8.21
N PHE A 61 24.99 -13.08 -7.56
CA PHE A 61 26.19 -12.51 -8.20
C PHE A 61 27.04 -13.56 -8.91
N LYS A 62 27.14 -14.77 -8.37
CA LYS A 62 27.83 -15.90 -9.06
C LYS A 62 27.14 -16.27 -10.39
N LYS A 63 25.82 -16.21 -10.44
CA LYS A 63 25.04 -16.53 -11.63
C LYS A 63 25.08 -15.42 -12.66
N TYR A 64 24.97 -14.19 -12.22
CA TYR A 64 24.96 -13.00 -13.06
C TYR A 64 25.73 -11.86 -12.40
N LYS A 65 26.93 -11.59 -12.94
CA LYS A 65 27.79 -10.51 -12.46
C LYS A 65 27.29 -9.19 -13.01
N ASN A 66 26.69 -8.38 -12.15
CA ASN A 66 26.40 -6.97 -12.43
C ASN A 66 27.50 -6.10 -11.83
N ARG A 67 27.68 -4.91 -12.40
CA ARG A 67 28.57 -3.90 -11.83
C ARG A 67 27.81 -3.08 -10.82
N GLY A 68 28.32 -2.98 -9.62
CA GLY A 68 27.86 -2.10 -8.55
C GLY A 68 28.94 -1.08 -8.19
N ASN A 69 28.74 -0.40 -7.06
CA ASN A 69 29.78 0.42 -6.47
C ASN A 69 30.79 -0.49 -5.74
N GLU A 70 32.10 -0.18 -5.87
CA GLU A 70 33.18 -0.94 -5.25
C GLU A 70 33.15 -0.88 -3.72
N ASP A 71 32.54 0.17 -3.14
CA ASP A 71 32.40 0.38 -1.71
C ASP A 71 31.19 -0.38 -1.07
N THR A 72 30.51 -1.21 -1.86
CA THR A 72 29.31 -1.93 -1.42
C THR A 72 29.49 -3.44 -1.48
N ILE A 73 28.58 -4.19 -0.86
CA ILE A 73 28.54 -5.64 -0.95
C ILE A 73 28.26 -6.08 -2.38
N GLU A 74 29.10 -6.98 -2.92
CA GLU A 74 28.85 -7.56 -4.25
C GLU A 74 27.48 -8.22 -4.32
N GLY A 75 26.77 -7.95 -5.42
CA GLY A 75 25.45 -8.53 -5.69
C GLY A 75 24.28 -7.81 -5.01
N PHE A 76 24.51 -6.70 -4.30
CA PHE A 76 23.43 -5.95 -3.65
C PHE A 76 22.30 -5.52 -4.61
N MET A 77 22.63 -5.28 -5.87
CA MET A 77 21.67 -4.89 -6.92
C MET A 77 20.67 -6.00 -7.29
N HIS A 78 20.91 -7.26 -6.87
CA HIS A 78 19.99 -8.37 -7.09
C HIS A 78 18.85 -8.43 -6.07
N LEU A 79 18.92 -7.65 -4.99
CA LEU A 79 17.96 -7.68 -3.91
C LEU A 79 17.16 -6.38 -3.85
N ARG A 80 15.84 -6.49 -3.68
CA ARG A 80 14.94 -5.36 -3.45
C ARG A 80 14.97 -4.92 -1.98
N LYS A 81 16.14 -4.47 -1.55
CA LYS A 81 16.46 -3.95 -0.22
C LYS A 81 16.99 -2.53 -0.36
N ALA A 82 16.84 -1.72 0.66
CA ALA A 82 17.42 -0.37 0.68
C ALA A 82 18.94 -0.47 0.49
N HIS A 83 19.45 0.01 -0.63
CA HIS A 83 20.83 -0.19 -1.06
C HIS A 83 21.85 0.47 -0.12
N TYR A 84 21.49 1.56 0.56
CA TYR A 84 22.35 2.21 1.55
C TYR A 84 22.75 1.29 2.71
N MET A 85 21.99 0.22 3.00
CA MET A 85 22.32 -0.77 4.01
C MET A 85 23.48 -1.68 3.60
N CYS A 86 23.82 -1.72 2.33
CA CYS A 86 24.89 -2.54 1.77
C CYS A 86 26.25 -1.85 1.73
N GLY A 87 26.36 -0.65 2.28
CA GLY A 87 27.58 0.13 2.36
C GLY A 87 27.67 1.29 1.39
N TRP A 88 28.56 2.18 1.71
CA TRP A 88 29.02 3.32 0.92
C TRP A 88 30.36 3.79 1.53
N ASP A 89 31.14 4.65 0.83
CA ASP A 89 32.46 5.12 1.30
C ASP A 89 32.42 5.83 2.66
N TRP A 90 31.30 6.42 3.05
CA TRP A 90 31.09 7.07 4.36
C TRP A 90 30.11 6.33 5.28
N GLY A 91 29.55 5.22 4.88
CA GLY A 91 28.48 4.51 5.56
C GLY A 91 28.85 3.13 6.04
N ALA A 92 28.24 2.72 7.15
CA ALA A 92 28.38 1.36 7.64
C ALA A 92 27.69 0.36 6.71
N CYS A 93 28.30 -0.82 6.56
CA CYS A 93 27.74 -1.95 5.82
C CYS A 93 27.01 -2.87 6.80
N LEU A 94 25.71 -2.66 6.98
CA LEU A 94 24.87 -3.39 7.94
C LEU A 94 23.59 -3.88 7.27
N PRO A 95 23.65 -4.90 6.40
CA PRO A 95 22.48 -5.48 5.73
C PRO A 95 21.74 -6.44 6.66
N ASP A 96 21.15 -5.90 7.71
CA ASP A 96 20.29 -6.63 8.64
C ASP A 96 18.96 -7.04 7.97
N GLY A 97 18.06 -7.62 8.74
CA GLY A 97 16.75 -8.06 8.25
C GLY A 97 15.78 -8.26 9.39
N GLY A 98 14.52 -8.10 9.11
CA GLY A 98 13.47 -8.23 10.12
C GLY A 98 12.11 -7.76 9.62
N ILE A 99 11.13 -7.82 10.52
CA ILE A 99 9.84 -7.18 10.33
C ILE A 99 9.98 -5.76 10.92
N PHE A 100 9.98 -4.74 10.05
CA PHE A 100 10.28 -3.36 10.45
C PHE A 100 9.04 -2.45 10.46
N ARG A 101 7.88 -2.98 10.03
CA ARG A 101 6.59 -2.30 10.07
C ARG A 101 5.52 -3.24 10.64
N PRO A 102 4.33 -2.74 10.98
CA PRO A 102 3.26 -3.53 11.58
C PRO A 102 2.91 -4.80 10.80
N VAL A 103 2.44 -5.79 11.54
CA VAL A 103 1.75 -6.98 11.03
C VAL A 103 0.34 -6.94 11.57
N THR A 104 -0.65 -7.00 10.67
CA THR A 104 -2.06 -6.79 11.02
C THR A 104 -2.93 -7.91 10.46
N LEU A 105 -3.96 -8.30 11.19
CA LEU A 105 -5.08 -9.07 10.64
C LEU A 105 -6.19 -8.07 10.28
N LEU A 106 -6.57 -8.06 9.01
CA LEU A 106 -7.65 -7.24 8.49
C LEU A 106 -8.89 -8.11 8.30
N GLY A 107 -9.97 -7.75 8.97
CA GLY A 107 -11.29 -8.33 8.72
C GLY A 107 -12.04 -7.43 7.75
N ILE A 108 -12.34 -7.91 6.56
CA ILE A 108 -13.18 -7.22 5.59
C ILE A 108 -14.57 -7.85 5.69
N GLU A 109 -15.56 -7.09 6.15
CA GLU A 109 -16.93 -7.58 6.26
C GLU A 109 -17.71 -7.41 4.96
N THR A 110 -17.57 -6.26 4.33
CA THR A 110 -18.30 -5.91 3.11
C THR A 110 -17.33 -5.58 1.99
N ALA A 111 -16.56 -4.51 2.17
CA ALA A 111 -15.58 -4.03 1.20
C ALA A 111 -14.54 -3.15 1.89
N ARG A 112 -13.42 -2.90 1.22
CA ARG A 112 -12.41 -1.90 1.64
C ARG A 112 -11.94 -1.08 0.45
N LEU A 113 -11.42 0.08 0.73
CA LEU A 113 -10.60 0.86 -0.20
C LEU A 113 -9.22 0.22 -0.28
N ASP A 114 -8.88 -0.40 -1.41
CA ASP A 114 -7.55 -0.97 -1.61
C ASP A 114 -6.55 0.12 -1.95
N SER A 115 -6.92 1.01 -2.86
CA SER A 115 -6.14 2.21 -3.15
C SER A 115 -7.01 3.40 -3.51
N VAL A 116 -6.49 4.59 -3.24
CA VAL A 116 -7.06 5.87 -3.66
C VAL A 116 -5.96 6.73 -4.25
N TYR A 117 -6.10 7.11 -5.51
CA TYR A 117 -5.23 8.07 -6.16
C TYR A 117 -6.04 9.25 -6.69
N ILE A 118 -5.66 10.47 -6.33
CA ILE A 118 -6.31 11.69 -6.81
C ILE A 118 -5.41 12.35 -7.85
N ARG A 119 -5.71 12.13 -9.12
CA ARG A 119 -4.99 12.78 -10.22
C ARG A 119 -5.42 14.24 -10.31
N GLN A 120 -4.45 15.14 -10.46
CA GLN A 120 -4.69 16.57 -10.56
C GLN A 120 -4.43 17.05 -11.99
N VAL A 121 -5.39 17.77 -12.56
CA VAL A 121 -5.26 18.44 -13.86
C VAL A 121 -5.34 19.95 -13.62
N HIS A 122 -4.23 20.63 -13.82
CA HIS A 122 -4.13 22.08 -13.62
C HIS A 122 -4.55 22.81 -14.87
N GLU A 123 -5.50 23.69 -14.72
CA GLU A 123 -5.98 24.62 -15.75
C GLU A 123 -5.85 26.07 -15.26
N ASP A 124 -6.09 27.05 -16.14
CA ASP A 124 -6.02 28.44 -15.73
C ASP A 124 -7.15 28.79 -14.75
N GLY A 125 -6.77 29.14 -13.53
CA GLY A 125 -7.68 29.52 -12.46
C GLY A 125 -8.38 28.34 -11.73
N LYS A 126 -8.15 27.08 -12.11
CA LYS A 126 -8.76 25.93 -11.45
C LYS A 126 -7.90 24.66 -11.46
N VAL A 127 -8.23 23.72 -10.62
CA VAL A 127 -7.68 22.35 -10.63
C VAL A 127 -8.85 21.37 -10.66
N LEU A 128 -8.81 20.44 -11.62
CA LEU A 128 -9.70 19.28 -11.64
C LEU A 128 -9.02 18.13 -10.88
N LEU A 129 -9.74 17.59 -9.91
CA LEU A 129 -9.36 16.38 -9.18
C LEU A 129 -10.13 15.20 -9.77
N VAL A 130 -9.41 14.20 -10.25
CA VAL A 130 -9.98 12.97 -10.81
C VAL A 130 -9.65 11.83 -9.87
N PRO A 131 -10.61 11.29 -9.11
CA PRO A 131 -10.37 10.17 -8.21
C PRO A 131 -10.24 8.87 -8.99
N GLU A 132 -9.23 8.10 -8.67
CA GLU A 132 -9.04 6.72 -9.10
C GLU A 132 -9.11 5.87 -7.83
N VAL A 133 -10.22 5.15 -7.63
CA VAL A 133 -10.53 4.42 -6.40
C VAL A 133 -10.64 2.95 -6.72
N ASP A 134 -9.76 2.14 -6.12
CA ASP A 134 -9.85 0.69 -6.19
C ASP A 134 -10.54 0.15 -4.93
N VAL A 135 -11.55 -0.68 -5.13
CA VAL A 135 -12.34 -1.28 -4.06
C VAL A 135 -12.19 -2.79 -4.10
N GLU A 136 -11.88 -3.39 -2.97
CA GLU A 136 -11.86 -4.83 -2.78
C GLU A 136 -13.09 -5.27 -1.96
N THR A 137 -13.84 -6.24 -2.47
CA THR A 137 -15.00 -6.82 -1.76
C THR A 137 -14.59 -8.02 -0.92
N GLY A 138 -15.31 -8.25 0.19
CA GLY A 138 -15.01 -9.34 1.12
C GLY A 138 -15.30 -10.75 0.60
N ASP A 139 -16.18 -10.88 -0.38
CA ASP A 139 -16.56 -12.15 -0.98
C ASP A 139 -15.91 -12.29 -2.36
N GLU A 140 -15.11 -13.35 -2.55
CA GLU A 140 -14.50 -13.72 -3.84
C GLU A 140 -15.51 -14.35 -4.82
N GLU A 141 -16.81 -14.29 -4.57
CA GLU A 141 -17.77 -14.74 -5.57
C GLU A 141 -17.84 -13.72 -6.69
N GLU A 142 -17.18 -14.06 -7.79
CA GLU A 142 -17.34 -13.42 -9.09
C GLU A 142 -18.83 -13.17 -9.33
N SER A 143 -19.25 -11.93 -9.19
CA SER A 143 -20.60 -11.53 -9.61
C SER A 143 -20.66 -11.37 -11.13
N GLU A 144 -20.35 -12.43 -11.88
CA GLU A 144 -20.94 -12.71 -13.17
C GLU A 144 -22.29 -13.40 -12.91
N ALA A 145 -23.25 -12.70 -12.39
CA ALA A 145 -24.61 -13.20 -12.42
C ALA A 145 -25.60 -12.07 -12.29
N ASP A 146 -26.33 -11.90 -13.36
CA ASP A 146 -27.65 -11.29 -13.41
C ASP A 146 -28.45 -11.55 -12.12
N GLY A 147 -28.91 -10.45 -11.47
CA GLY A 147 -30.15 -10.48 -10.73
C GLY A 147 -30.13 -10.87 -9.27
N TYR A 148 -29.20 -10.36 -8.45
CA TYR A 148 -29.47 -10.28 -7.01
C TYR A 148 -30.19 -8.95 -6.69
N GLU A 149 -31.52 -8.98 -6.71
CA GLU A 149 -32.36 -7.93 -6.09
C GLU A 149 -32.04 -7.89 -4.57
N GLY A 150 -31.22 -6.93 -4.13
CA GLY A 150 -30.99 -6.66 -2.71
C GLY A 150 -29.60 -6.26 -2.27
N ALA A 151 -28.54 -6.40 -3.08
CA ALA A 151 -27.24 -5.87 -2.74
C ALA A 151 -27.26 -4.34 -2.90
N GLN A 152 -27.11 -3.61 -1.80
CA GLN A 152 -26.94 -2.15 -1.90
C GLN A 152 -25.63 -1.87 -2.64
N ALA A 153 -25.70 -0.99 -3.65
CA ALA A 153 -24.52 -0.59 -4.41
C ALA A 153 -23.43 -0.03 -3.48
N LEU A 154 -22.18 -0.33 -3.80
CA LEU A 154 -21.03 0.32 -3.16
C LEU A 154 -20.83 1.67 -3.85
N GLU A 155 -20.80 2.72 -3.08
CA GLU A 155 -20.59 4.09 -3.53
C GLU A 155 -19.48 4.72 -2.69
N TYR A 156 -18.78 5.71 -3.23
CA TYR A 156 -17.85 6.48 -2.42
C TYR A 156 -18.16 7.97 -2.50
N GLN A 157 -17.91 8.63 -1.38
CA GLN A 157 -18.00 10.07 -1.21
C GLN A 157 -16.58 10.62 -1.03
N VAL A 158 -16.31 11.76 -1.64
CA VAL A 158 -15.03 12.46 -1.47
C VAL A 158 -15.27 13.80 -0.77
N THR A 159 -14.58 14.01 0.33
CA THR A 159 -14.53 15.29 1.06
C THR A 159 -13.16 15.92 0.89
N VAL A 160 -13.11 17.13 0.33
CA VAL A 160 -11.88 17.92 0.24
C VAL A 160 -11.96 19.08 1.21
N THR A 161 -10.98 19.18 2.11
CA THR A 161 -10.83 20.29 3.04
C THR A 161 -9.70 21.20 2.57
N ALA A 162 -10.03 22.42 2.21
CA ALA A 162 -9.06 23.44 1.81
C ALA A 162 -8.22 23.93 3.00
N PRO A 163 -7.05 24.59 2.77
CA PRO A 163 -6.17 25.08 3.83
C PRO A 163 -6.84 26.07 4.79
N ASN A 164 -7.87 26.78 4.35
CA ASN A 164 -8.67 27.69 5.17
C ASN A 164 -9.76 26.99 6.02
N GLY A 165 -9.85 25.65 5.92
CA GLY A 165 -10.84 24.84 6.63
C GLY A 165 -12.19 24.68 5.90
N THR A 166 -12.38 25.28 4.73
CA THR A 166 -13.60 25.09 3.92
C THR A 166 -13.66 23.66 3.43
N LYS A 167 -14.81 23.00 3.60
CA LYS A 167 -15.05 21.63 3.13
C LYS A 167 -16.00 21.65 1.93
N THR A 168 -15.65 20.88 0.94
CA THR A 168 -16.53 20.58 -0.19
C THR A 168 -16.69 19.06 -0.27
N ILE A 169 -17.91 18.61 -0.50
CA ILE A 169 -18.28 17.19 -0.52
C ILE A 169 -18.84 16.86 -1.88
N TRP A 170 -18.41 15.75 -2.46
CA TRP A 170 -18.93 15.16 -3.67
C TRP A 170 -19.38 13.74 -3.37
N ASP A 171 -20.65 13.48 -3.62
CA ASP A 171 -21.29 12.17 -3.45
C ASP A 171 -21.29 11.38 -4.78
N ASP A 172 -21.75 10.13 -4.73
CA ASP A 172 -22.10 9.30 -5.89
C ASP A 172 -20.94 9.04 -6.85
N CYS A 173 -19.77 8.64 -6.30
CA CYS A 173 -18.60 8.26 -7.10
C CYS A 173 -18.19 9.33 -8.13
N PRO A 174 -17.84 10.54 -7.72
CA PRO A 174 -17.57 11.63 -8.65
C PRO A 174 -16.45 11.29 -9.64
N ASP A 175 -16.69 11.51 -10.93
CA ASP A 175 -15.65 11.35 -11.97
C ASP A 175 -14.64 12.49 -11.94
N GLU A 176 -15.11 13.72 -11.70
CA GLU A 176 -14.29 14.93 -11.62
C GLU A 176 -14.80 15.87 -10.52
N MET A 177 -13.88 16.53 -9.86
CA MET A 177 -14.14 17.51 -8.81
C MET A 177 -13.35 18.79 -9.10
N GLU A 178 -14.04 19.90 -9.23
CA GLU A 178 -13.41 21.17 -9.54
C GLU A 178 -13.11 21.99 -8.28
N ILE A 179 -11.87 22.48 -8.18
CA ILE A 179 -11.42 23.44 -7.18
C ILE A 179 -11.12 24.74 -7.90
N GLU A 180 -11.98 25.74 -7.73
CA GLU A 180 -11.76 27.09 -8.26
C GLU A 180 -10.75 27.87 -7.42
N ASN A 181 -9.90 28.65 -8.10
CA ASN A 181 -8.89 29.51 -7.47
C ASN A 181 -8.07 28.79 -6.40
N PRO A 182 -7.45 27.63 -6.72
CA PRO A 182 -6.74 26.81 -5.74
C PRO A 182 -5.55 27.54 -5.15
N GLN A 183 -5.27 27.29 -3.87
CA GLN A 183 -4.00 27.66 -3.26
C GLN A 183 -2.94 26.64 -3.70
N LEU A 184 -1.99 27.08 -4.51
CA LEU A 184 -0.93 26.19 -5.05
C LEU A 184 0.22 26.07 -4.06
N TRP A 185 0.77 24.87 -3.98
CA TRP A 185 1.98 24.57 -3.23
C TRP A 185 3.21 25.01 -4.02
N TRP A 186 4.13 25.71 -3.40
CA TRP A 186 5.37 26.17 -4.00
C TRP A 186 6.58 25.69 -3.20
N PRO A 187 7.73 25.43 -3.86
CA PRO A 187 8.98 25.16 -3.17
C PRO A 187 9.37 26.31 -2.25
N ASN A 188 10.12 25.97 -1.18
CA ASN A 188 10.56 26.95 -0.20
C ASN A 188 11.23 28.17 -0.86
N GLY A 189 10.81 29.38 -0.48
CA GLY A 189 11.27 30.65 -1.02
C GLY A 189 10.57 31.11 -2.30
N LEU A 190 9.67 30.30 -2.89
CA LEU A 190 8.89 30.67 -4.08
C LEU A 190 7.40 30.91 -3.78
N GLY A 191 6.95 30.59 -2.59
CA GLY A 191 5.57 30.77 -2.15
C GLY A 191 5.25 29.94 -0.90
N GLU A 192 3.98 29.84 -0.62
CA GLU A 192 3.46 29.06 0.52
C GLU A 192 3.34 27.57 0.18
N GLN A 193 3.18 26.72 1.20
CA GLN A 193 3.04 25.27 1.07
C GLN A 193 1.65 24.78 1.58
N PRO A 194 0.54 25.31 1.05
CA PRO A 194 -0.78 24.90 1.46
C PRO A 194 -1.07 23.44 1.04
N LEU A 195 -1.68 22.67 1.94
CA LEU A 195 -2.11 21.32 1.67
C LEU A 195 -3.63 21.21 1.79
N TYR A 196 -4.25 20.58 0.82
CA TYR A 196 -5.64 20.14 0.88
C TYR A 196 -5.69 18.74 1.50
N GLN A 197 -6.63 18.52 2.40
CA GLN A 197 -6.90 17.19 2.93
C GLN A 197 -8.03 16.55 2.14
N VAL A 198 -7.83 15.32 1.72
CA VAL A 198 -8.83 14.53 1.00
C VAL A 198 -9.19 13.33 1.86
N GLN A 199 -10.49 13.13 2.07
CA GLN A 199 -11.05 11.96 2.71
C GLN A 199 -12.00 11.29 1.74
N VAL A 200 -11.84 9.98 1.57
CA VAL A 200 -12.75 9.14 0.77
C VAL A 200 -13.45 8.18 1.72
N GLU A 201 -14.77 8.17 1.70
CA GLU A 201 -15.59 7.26 2.49
C GLU A 201 -16.30 6.28 1.55
N LEU A 202 -16.02 5.00 1.70
CA LEU A 202 -16.75 3.93 1.01
C LEU A 202 -18.03 3.62 1.78
N LYS A 203 -19.15 3.56 1.08
CA LYS A 203 -20.50 3.44 1.67
C LYS A 203 -21.31 2.31 1.03
N THR A 204 -22.19 1.74 1.82
CA THR A 204 -23.31 0.91 1.34
C THR A 204 -24.60 1.48 1.95
N GLY A 205 -25.40 2.17 1.16
CA GLY A 205 -26.48 3.03 1.65
C GLY A 205 -25.95 4.09 2.63
N ASP A 206 -26.52 4.18 3.83
CA ASP A 206 -26.11 5.14 4.85
C ASP A 206 -24.92 4.67 5.72
N LYS A 207 -24.44 3.45 5.53
CA LYS A 207 -23.35 2.87 6.35
C LYS A 207 -22.00 3.11 5.71
N ILE A 208 -21.08 3.77 6.42
CA ILE A 208 -19.67 3.83 6.05
C ILE A 208 -19.06 2.45 6.35
N VAL A 209 -18.42 1.85 5.34
CA VAL A 209 -17.78 0.54 5.45
C VAL A 209 -16.25 0.66 5.50
N ASP A 210 -15.67 1.73 4.92
CA ASP A 210 -14.24 2.03 5.00
C ASP A 210 -13.97 3.54 4.76
N THR A 211 -12.73 4.01 5.12
CA THR A 211 -12.31 5.42 4.99
C THR A 211 -10.81 5.52 4.70
#